data_319f5e12254d359338b85ec890adad1a
#
_entry.id   319f5e12254d359338b85ec890adad1a
#
_cell.length_a   1.000
_cell.length_b   1.000
_cell.length_c   1.000
_cell.angle_alpha   90.00
_cell.angle_beta   90.00
_cell.angle_gamma   90.00
#
_symmetry.space_group_name_H-M   'P 1'
#
loop_
_entity.id
_entity.type
_entity.pdbx_description
1 polymer ?
#
loop_
_entity_poly.entity_id
_entity_poly.type
_entity_poly.pdbx_seq_one_letter_code
_entity_poly.pdbx_strand_id
1 'polypeptide(L)'
;ENEDEMTDTPVNPLKILLAEDDNDMRRFLVKALQNAGYDVISFDNGLSAYNRLREEPFELLLTDIVMPEMDGIELARRATELDPDIKVMFITGFAAVALNPDNNAPKQAKILSKPFHLRDLVTEVQRLLAA
;
A
#
# COMPACT_ATOMS: atom_id res chain seq x y z
N GLU A 1 -5.65 -31.95 -15.18
CA GLU A 1 -5.42 -31.35 -14.99
C GLU A 1 -5.05 -30.72 -14.56
N ASN A 2 -4.96 -30.82 -14.21
CA ASN A 2 -4.65 -30.07 -13.85
C ASN A 2 -3.97 -29.15 -13.59
N GLU A 3 -3.62 -29.39 -13.49
CA GLU A 3 -2.77 -28.27 -13.26
C GLU A 3 -3.37 -26.96 -13.74
N ASP A 4 -4.38 -27.07 -14.43
CA ASP A 4 -5.07 -25.89 -14.92
C ASP A 4 -5.69 -25.10 -13.81
N GLU A 5 -6.16 -25.77 -12.81
CA GLU A 5 -6.73 -25.02 -11.70
C GLU A 5 -5.67 -24.22 -10.98
N MET A 6 -4.42 -24.57 -11.15
CA MET A 6 -3.36 -23.77 -10.55
C MET A 6 -3.21 -22.42 -11.19
N THR A 7 -3.73 -22.25 -12.39
CA THR A 7 -3.59 -20.98 -13.07
C THR A 7 -4.41 -19.87 -12.41
N ASP A 8 -5.41 -20.23 -11.61
CA ASP A 8 -6.25 -19.23 -10.98
C ASP A 8 -5.56 -18.54 -9.80
N THR A 9 -4.53 -19.17 -9.25
CA THR A 9 -3.81 -18.60 -8.12
C THR A 9 -2.37 -18.36 -8.53
N PRO A 10 -1.91 -17.12 -8.41
CA PRO A 10 -0.53 -16.81 -8.80
C PRO A 10 0.45 -17.64 -7.97
N VAL A 11 1.50 -18.14 -8.63
CA VAL A 11 2.58 -18.84 -7.94
C VAL A 11 3.31 -17.88 -7.00
N ASN A 12 3.52 -16.65 -7.48
CA ASN A 12 4.19 -15.62 -6.71
C ASN A 12 3.26 -14.41 -6.63
N PRO A 13 2.34 -14.39 -5.67
CA PRO A 13 1.44 -13.24 -5.58
C PRO A 13 2.21 -11.96 -5.30
N LEU A 14 1.73 -10.87 -5.88
CA LEU A 14 2.35 -9.58 -5.66
C LEU A 14 2.21 -9.19 -4.19
N LYS A 15 3.24 -8.55 -3.68
CA LYS A 15 3.34 -8.26 -2.25
C LYS A 15 3.01 -6.80 -2.00
N ILE A 16 2.12 -6.59 -1.04
CA ILE A 16 1.69 -5.26 -0.62
C ILE A 16 2.07 -5.06 0.83
N LEU A 17 2.74 -3.97 1.13
CA LEU A 17 2.95 -3.54 2.50
C LEU A 17 1.93 -2.46 2.81
N LEU A 18 1.14 -2.69 3.86
CA LEU A 18 0.09 -1.76 4.30
C LEU A 18 0.48 -1.14 5.62
N ALA A 19 0.41 0.18 5.71
CA ALA A 19 0.63 0.90 6.96
C ALA A 19 -0.62 1.70 7.29
N GLU A 20 -1.30 1.35 8.36
CA GLU A 20 -2.55 1.97 8.77
C GLU A 20 -2.71 1.78 10.28
N ASP A 21 -2.83 2.89 11.02
CA ASP A 21 -2.89 2.80 12.48
C ASP A 21 -4.29 2.51 13.02
N ASP A 22 -5.34 2.69 12.23
CA ASP A 22 -6.70 2.30 12.63
C ASP A 22 -6.84 0.78 12.50
N ASN A 23 -7.06 0.11 13.62
CA ASN A 23 -7.08 -1.36 13.63
C ASN A 23 -8.19 -1.94 12.78
N ASP A 24 -9.38 -1.34 12.81
CA ASP A 24 -10.50 -1.86 12.04
C ASP A 24 -10.27 -1.65 10.55
N MET A 25 -9.84 -0.45 10.17
CA MET A 25 -9.55 -0.15 8.77
C MET A 25 -8.45 -1.07 8.25
N ARG A 26 -7.37 -1.24 9.03
CA ARG A 26 -6.28 -2.11 8.61
C ARG A 26 -6.78 -3.54 8.34
N ARG A 27 -7.62 -4.04 9.24
CA ARG A 27 -8.15 -5.41 9.12
C ARG A 27 -9.01 -5.56 7.87
N PHE A 28 -9.87 -4.57 7.61
CA PHE A 28 -10.72 -4.61 6.41
C PHE A 28 -9.88 -4.53 5.13
N LEU A 29 -8.87 -3.67 5.13
CA LEU A 29 -8.01 -3.52 3.96
C LEU A 29 -7.22 -4.80 3.67
N VAL A 30 -6.65 -5.40 4.72
CA VAL A 30 -5.91 -6.66 4.56
C VAL A 30 -6.81 -7.71 3.94
N LYS A 31 -8.02 -7.86 4.48
CA LYS A 31 -8.92 -8.91 3.98
C LYS A 31 -9.32 -8.66 2.53
N ALA A 32 -9.65 -7.43 2.19
CA ALA A 32 -10.06 -7.11 0.83
C ALA A 32 -8.94 -7.39 -0.16
N LEU A 33 -7.71 -7.03 0.18
CA LEU A 33 -6.59 -7.22 -0.71
C LEU A 33 -6.17 -8.69 -0.80
N GLN A 34 -6.24 -9.42 0.31
CA GLN A 34 -5.98 -10.85 0.28
C GLN A 34 -7.01 -11.58 -0.58
N ASN A 35 -8.28 -11.19 -0.48
CA ASN A 35 -9.33 -11.78 -1.30
C ASN A 35 -9.11 -11.50 -2.78
N ALA A 36 -8.42 -10.41 -3.10
CA ALA A 36 -8.09 -10.07 -4.48
C ALA A 36 -6.84 -10.79 -4.99
N GLY A 37 -6.20 -11.59 -4.15
CA GLY A 37 -5.08 -12.42 -4.59
C GLY A 37 -3.69 -11.89 -4.24
N TYR A 38 -3.60 -10.87 -3.41
CA TYR A 38 -2.31 -10.29 -3.03
C TYR A 38 -1.80 -10.86 -1.72
N ASP A 39 -0.48 -10.83 -1.56
CA ASP A 39 0.19 -11.17 -0.32
C ASP A 39 0.37 -9.87 0.46
N VAL A 40 -0.31 -9.73 1.60
CA VAL A 40 -0.39 -8.46 2.32
C VAL A 40 0.25 -8.60 3.69
N ILE A 41 1.18 -7.70 3.99
CA ILE A 41 1.78 -7.60 5.32
C ILE A 41 1.45 -6.20 5.82
N SER A 42 0.96 -6.10 7.05
CA SER A 42 0.46 -4.83 7.56
C SER A 42 1.10 -4.45 8.88
N PHE A 43 1.17 -3.14 9.09
CA PHE A 43 1.70 -2.54 10.31
C PHE A 43 0.81 -1.38 10.74
N ASP A 44 0.88 -1.03 12.02
CA ASP A 44 0.09 0.06 12.56
C ASP A 44 0.88 1.36 12.72
N ASN A 45 2.12 1.38 12.23
CA ASN A 45 2.96 2.58 12.32
C ASN A 45 4.00 2.55 11.20
N GLY A 46 4.52 3.75 10.91
CA GLY A 46 5.44 3.89 9.79
C GLY A 46 6.83 3.31 10.04
N LEU A 47 7.30 3.34 11.29
CA LEU A 47 8.64 2.84 11.56
C LEU A 47 8.75 1.34 11.36
N SER A 48 7.78 0.58 11.88
CA SER A 48 7.77 -0.87 11.69
C SER A 48 7.63 -1.22 10.21
N ALA A 49 6.79 -0.48 9.48
CA ALA A 49 6.66 -0.68 8.05
C ALA A 49 7.98 -0.44 7.33
N TYR A 50 8.66 0.65 7.68
CA TYR A 50 9.95 0.96 7.06
C TYR A 50 10.98 -0.14 7.33
N ASN A 51 11.02 -0.64 8.56
CA ASN A 51 11.97 -1.70 8.89
C ASN A 51 11.72 -2.95 8.04
N ARG A 52 10.46 -3.28 7.76
CA ARG A 52 10.16 -4.42 6.91
C ARG A 52 10.53 -4.15 5.46
N LEU A 53 10.34 -2.92 4.97
CA LEU A 53 10.76 -2.56 3.61
C LEU A 53 12.25 -2.76 3.41
N ARG A 54 13.04 -2.58 4.46
CA ARG A 54 14.48 -2.80 4.38
C ARG A 54 14.86 -4.27 4.30
N GLU A 55 13.96 -5.16 4.68
CA GLU A 55 14.25 -6.59 4.77
C GLU A 55 13.86 -7.37 3.53
N GLU A 56 12.83 -6.91 2.81
CA GLU A 56 12.34 -7.64 1.65
C GLU A 56 11.63 -6.70 0.68
N PRO A 57 11.58 -7.06 -0.60
CA PRO A 57 10.94 -6.20 -1.60
C PRO A 57 9.41 -6.32 -1.57
N PHE A 58 8.76 -5.22 -1.97
CA PHE A 58 7.31 -5.16 -2.13
C PHE A 58 6.98 -4.46 -3.44
N GLU A 59 5.88 -4.84 -4.06
CA GLU A 59 5.41 -4.18 -5.27
C GLU A 59 4.67 -2.90 -4.99
N LEU A 60 3.99 -2.81 -3.84
CA LEU A 60 3.18 -1.64 -3.50
C LEU A 60 3.32 -1.31 -2.02
N LEU A 61 3.49 -0.04 -1.75
CA LEU A 61 3.31 0.51 -0.41
C LEU A 61 1.96 1.24 -0.38
N LEU A 62 1.06 0.78 0.46
CA LEU A 62 -0.25 1.38 0.68
C LEU A 62 -0.25 1.92 2.09
N THR A 63 -0.35 3.25 2.26
CA THR A 63 -0.16 3.83 3.58
C THR A 63 -1.09 5.01 3.83
N ASP A 64 -1.56 5.11 5.07
CA ASP A 64 -2.16 6.36 5.53
C ASP A 64 -1.05 7.40 5.68
N ILE A 65 -1.44 8.65 5.75
CA ILE A 65 -0.47 9.75 5.92
C ILE A 65 -0.19 10.00 7.38
N VAL A 66 -1.23 10.15 8.20
CA VAL A 66 -1.06 10.49 9.62
C VAL A 66 -0.96 9.21 10.42
N MET A 67 0.23 8.92 10.94
CA MET A 67 0.50 7.73 11.74
C MET A 67 1.56 8.04 12.78
N PRO A 68 1.58 7.28 13.89
CA PRO A 68 2.65 7.44 14.86
C PRO A 68 3.99 6.95 14.32
N GLU A 69 5.04 7.40 14.92
CA GLU A 69 6.44 7.02 14.69
C GLU A 69 6.99 7.66 13.41
N MET A 70 6.42 7.36 12.28
CA MET A 70 6.83 7.91 11.01
C MET A 70 5.57 8.08 10.15
N ASP A 71 5.30 9.29 9.66
CA ASP A 71 4.10 9.50 8.84
C ASP A 71 4.25 8.86 7.47
N GLY A 72 3.11 8.78 6.75
CA GLY A 72 3.08 8.06 5.48
C GLY A 72 3.88 8.72 4.37
N ILE A 73 4.01 10.05 4.39
CA ILE A 73 4.78 10.74 3.37
C ILE A 73 6.27 10.44 3.54
N GLU A 74 6.76 10.50 4.77
CA GLU A 74 8.14 10.14 5.05
C GLU A 74 8.40 8.68 4.71
N LEU A 75 7.47 7.80 5.10
CA LEU A 75 7.58 6.38 4.79
C LEU A 75 7.69 6.16 3.28
N ALA A 76 6.82 6.81 2.51
CA ALA A 76 6.82 6.65 1.06
C ALA A 76 8.10 7.18 0.42
N ARG A 77 8.60 8.30 0.94
CA ARG A 77 9.86 8.87 0.44
C ARG A 77 11.00 7.90 0.67
N ARG A 78 11.07 7.32 1.87
CA ARG A 78 12.13 6.36 2.18
C ARG A 78 11.98 5.06 1.39
N ALA A 79 10.74 4.63 1.16
CA ALA A 79 10.49 3.43 0.37
C ALA A 79 11.00 3.60 -1.06
N THR A 80 10.78 4.77 -1.67
CA THR A 80 11.26 5.00 -3.03
C THR A 80 12.77 5.18 -3.09
N GLU A 81 13.40 5.59 -1.99
CA GLU A 81 14.85 5.58 -1.92
C GLU A 81 15.42 4.18 -1.89
N LEU A 82 14.73 3.26 -1.19
CA LEU A 82 15.14 1.86 -1.16
C LEU A 82 14.88 1.16 -2.48
N ASP A 83 13.77 1.46 -3.11
CA ASP A 83 13.34 0.81 -4.35
C ASP A 83 12.61 1.82 -5.23
N PRO A 84 13.29 2.42 -6.20
CA PRO A 84 12.65 3.41 -7.08
C PRO A 84 11.47 2.88 -7.89
N ASP A 85 11.34 1.55 -8.01
CA ASP A 85 10.26 0.96 -8.79
C ASP A 85 9.02 0.65 -7.97
N ILE A 86 9.07 0.83 -6.64
CA ILE A 86 7.91 0.52 -5.81
C ILE A 86 6.77 1.48 -6.13
N LYS A 87 5.57 0.93 -6.24
CA LYS A 87 4.37 1.76 -6.39
C LYS A 87 3.92 2.25 -5.02
N VAL A 88 3.35 3.46 -4.98
CA VAL A 88 2.90 4.05 -3.72
C VAL A 88 1.47 4.53 -3.89
N MET A 89 0.62 4.21 -2.92
CA MET A 89 -0.72 4.75 -2.83
C MET A 89 -0.97 5.25 -1.41
N PHE A 90 -1.43 6.49 -1.30
CA PHE A 90 -1.86 7.04 -0.02
C PHE A 90 -3.36 6.84 0.14
N ILE A 91 -3.78 6.44 1.34
CA ILE A 91 -5.18 6.43 1.73
C ILE A 91 -5.30 7.42 2.88
N THR A 92 -6.12 8.44 2.72
CA THR A 92 -6.07 9.53 3.69
C THR A 92 -7.36 10.35 3.74
N GLY A 93 -7.68 10.84 4.93
CA GLY A 93 -8.67 11.91 5.08
C GLY A 93 -8.08 13.30 4.88
N PHE A 94 -6.78 13.39 4.60
CA PHE A 94 -6.06 14.65 4.49
C PHE A 94 -5.44 14.78 3.11
N ALA A 95 -6.28 14.69 2.08
CA ALA A 95 -5.78 14.70 0.70
C ALA A 95 -5.00 15.98 0.37
N ALA A 96 -5.38 17.10 0.99
CA ALA A 96 -4.69 18.37 0.74
C ALA A 96 -3.23 18.31 1.17
N VAL A 97 -2.91 17.53 2.23
CA VAL A 97 -1.53 17.37 2.65
C VAL A 97 -0.73 16.63 1.59
N ALA A 98 -1.31 15.55 1.05
CA ALA A 98 -0.64 14.76 0.03
C ALA A 98 -0.44 15.56 -1.27
N LEU A 99 -1.37 16.43 -1.58
CA LEU A 99 -1.33 17.22 -2.82
C LEU A 99 -0.48 18.48 -2.70
N ASN A 100 -0.03 18.81 -1.50
CA ASN A 100 0.78 20.01 -1.29
C ASN A 100 2.14 19.82 -1.99
N PRO A 101 2.50 20.71 -2.92
CA PRO A 101 3.77 20.55 -3.64
C PRO A 101 5.00 20.71 -2.77
N ASP A 102 4.85 21.26 -1.56
CA ASP A 102 5.97 21.47 -0.65
C ASP A 102 6.31 20.21 0.16
N ASN A 103 5.48 19.17 0.13
CA ASN A 103 5.84 17.94 0.81
C ASN A 103 6.82 17.14 -0.05
N ASN A 104 7.41 16.11 0.53
CA ASN A 104 8.41 15.29 -0.16
C ASN A 104 7.83 13.97 -0.65
N ALA A 105 6.52 13.90 -0.86
CA ALA A 105 5.88 12.70 -1.36
C ALA A 105 6.37 12.38 -2.76
N PRO A 106 6.49 11.07 -3.09
CA PRO A 106 6.82 10.69 -4.46
C PRO A 106 5.79 11.24 -5.43
N LYS A 107 6.24 11.80 -6.53
CA LYS A 107 5.35 12.49 -7.47
C LYS A 107 4.38 11.54 -8.16
N GLN A 108 4.73 10.27 -8.25
CA GLN A 108 3.91 9.28 -8.94
C GLN A 108 2.95 8.57 -8.00
N ALA A 109 2.94 8.95 -6.73
CA ALA A 109 2.06 8.33 -5.74
C ALA A 109 0.60 8.60 -6.09
N LYS A 110 -0.21 7.55 -5.94
CA LYS A 110 -1.66 7.65 -6.10
C LYS A 110 -2.27 8.06 -4.78
N ILE A 111 -3.38 8.79 -4.82
CA ILE A 111 -4.07 9.22 -3.61
C ILE A 111 -5.51 8.76 -3.67
N LEU A 112 -5.97 8.09 -2.62
CA LEU A 112 -7.36 7.71 -2.46
C LEU A 112 -7.88 8.35 -1.18
N SER A 113 -8.86 9.22 -1.30
CA SER A 113 -9.39 9.99 -0.17
C SER A 113 -10.41 9.17 0.60
N LYS A 114 -10.35 9.25 1.93
CA LYS A 114 -11.38 8.70 2.81
C LYS A 114 -12.58 9.66 2.82
N PRO A 115 -13.80 9.15 2.90
CA PRO A 115 -14.17 7.75 2.89
C PRO A 115 -14.20 7.19 1.46
N PHE A 116 -13.97 5.89 1.33
CA PHE A 116 -13.99 5.20 0.04
C PHE A 116 -14.63 3.83 0.22
N HIS A 117 -15.04 3.23 -0.90
CA HIS A 117 -15.50 1.85 -0.88
C HIS A 117 -14.31 0.92 -1.07
N LEU A 118 -14.33 -0.22 -0.36
CA LEU A 118 -13.23 -1.18 -0.50
C LEU A 118 -13.07 -1.66 -1.94
N ARG A 119 -14.18 -1.78 -2.67
CA ARG A 119 -14.12 -2.17 -4.07
C ARG A 119 -13.32 -1.17 -4.90
N ASP A 120 -13.49 0.13 -4.62
CA ASP A 120 -12.77 1.15 -5.34
C ASP A 120 -11.28 1.09 -5.03
N LEU A 121 -10.94 0.82 -3.77
CA LEU A 121 -9.55 0.64 -3.39
C LEU A 121 -8.93 -0.52 -4.16
N VAL A 122 -9.61 -1.68 -4.17
CA VAL A 122 -9.09 -2.86 -4.84
C VAL A 122 -8.91 -2.58 -6.34
N THR A 123 -9.88 -1.90 -6.94
CA THR A 123 -9.78 -1.56 -8.36
C THR A 123 -8.56 -0.69 -8.65
N GLU A 124 -8.31 0.31 -7.81
CA GLU A 124 -7.16 1.19 -8.01
C GLU A 124 -5.85 0.44 -7.80
N VAL A 125 -5.79 -0.44 -6.81
CA VAL A 125 -4.61 -1.26 -6.58
C VAL A 125 -4.35 -2.17 -7.78
N GLN A 126 -5.39 -2.81 -8.30
CA GLN A 126 -5.25 -3.68 -9.47
C GLN A 126 -4.75 -2.90 -10.68
N ARG A 127 -5.29 -1.70 -10.89
CA ARG A 127 -4.87 -0.86 -12.00
C ARG A 127 -3.40 -0.46 -11.85
N LEU A 128 -3.00 -0.09 -10.66
CA LEU A 128 -1.65 0.36 -10.39
C LEU A 128 -0.64 -0.76 -10.59
N LEU A 129 -0.98 -1.98 -10.16
CA LEU A 129 -0.06 -3.10 -10.23
C LEU A 129 -0.09 -3.83 -11.57
N ALA A 130 -1.09 -3.57 -12.40
CA ALA A 130 -1.16 -4.16 -13.74
C ALA A 130 -0.27 -3.44 -14.74
N ALA A 131 0.13 -2.22 -14.42
CA ALA A 131 0.88 -1.38 -15.37
C ALA A 131 2.36 -1.74 -15.47
#